data_ac15151b0e16a0d0f253df005d22202f
#
_entry.id   ac15151b0e16a0d0f253df005d22202f
#
_cell.length_a   1.000
_cell.length_b   1.000
_cell.length_c   1.000
_cell.angle_alpha   90.00
_cell.angle_beta   90.00
_cell.angle_gamma   90.00
#
_symmetry.space_group_name_H-M   'P 1'
#
loop_
_entity.id
_entity.type
_entity.pdbx_description
1 polymer ?
#
loop_
_entity_poly.entity_id
_entity_poly.type
_entity_poly.pdbx_seq_one_letter_code
_entity_poly.pdbx_strand_id
1 'polypeptide(L)'
;MVGGGARPNLFECELFFPDDAIPINSSKDEIADKSRFLVKSAQLPASNIAPILVPFRGRNLKIAGDRTFDPWTITIINDVDFKIRTAFERWMNLINKHEDNAGLTDPTAYQKDLFVRQLGRASLEGGTPTSASQLPVLKTVSYTHLTLPTTIE
;
A
#
# COMPACT_ATOMS: atom_id res chain seq x y z
N MET A 1 24.02 -19.97 1.09
CA MET A 1 22.75 -19.29 1.31
C MET A 1 21.74 -20.35 1.69
N VAL A 2 21.33 -20.42 2.94
CA VAL A 2 20.29 -21.35 3.39
C VAL A 2 18.92 -20.71 3.09
N GLY A 3 18.04 -21.38 2.36
CA GLY A 3 16.68 -20.93 2.07
C GLY A 3 16.44 -20.20 0.75
N GLY A 4 17.45 -19.87 -0.03
CA GLY A 4 17.29 -19.14 -1.31
C GLY A 4 16.92 -17.67 -1.14
N GLY A 5 16.69 -16.96 -2.25
CA GLY A 5 16.29 -15.56 -2.24
C GLY A 5 14.79 -15.36 -2.02
N ALA A 6 14.39 -14.14 -1.62
CA ALA A 6 12.98 -13.75 -1.54
C ALA A 6 12.33 -13.84 -2.94
N ARG A 7 11.13 -14.40 -2.99
CA ARG A 7 10.40 -14.56 -4.25
C ARG A 7 9.42 -13.42 -4.44
N PRO A 8 9.42 -12.72 -5.58
CA PRO A 8 8.57 -11.58 -5.83
C PRO A 8 7.06 -11.92 -5.85
N ASN A 9 6.71 -13.18 -6.08
CA ASN A 9 5.33 -13.65 -6.09
C ASN A 9 4.78 -14.01 -4.69
N LEU A 10 5.64 -14.02 -3.65
CA LEU A 10 5.23 -14.27 -2.28
C LEU A 10 5.09 -12.95 -1.53
N PHE A 11 3.99 -12.26 -1.73
CA PHE A 11 3.67 -11.03 -1.03
C PHE A 11 2.18 -11.00 -0.66
N GLU A 12 1.86 -10.17 0.29
CA GLU A 12 0.50 -9.91 0.77
C GLU A 12 0.32 -8.40 0.92
N CYS A 13 -0.82 -7.89 0.44
CA CYS A 13 -1.22 -6.50 0.65
C CYS A 13 -2.49 -6.45 1.50
N GLU A 14 -2.47 -5.67 2.56
CA GLU A 14 -3.65 -5.36 3.35
C GLU A 14 -4.05 -3.91 3.12
N LEU A 15 -5.27 -3.71 2.64
CA LEU A 15 -5.86 -2.40 2.38
C LEU A 15 -6.91 -2.12 3.43
N PHE A 16 -6.69 -1.09 4.25
CA PHE A 16 -7.65 -0.61 5.23
C PHE A 16 -8.29 0.68 4.74
N PHE A 17 -9.61 0.70 4.72
CA PHE A 17 -10.41 1.84 4.28
C PHE A 17 -11.03 2.57 5.47
N PRO A 18 -11.28 3.90 5.36
CA PRO A 18 -12.14 4.61 6.30
C PRO A 18 -13.54 3.98 6.36
N ASP A 19 -14.19 4.08 7.51
CA ASP A 19 -15.53 3.50 7.71
C ASP A 19 -16.57 3.97 6.68
N ASP A 20 -16.53 5.26 6.39
CA ASP A 20 -17.45 5.89 5.45
C ASP A 20 -17.15 5.55 3.97
N ALA A 21 -15.96 5.02 3.67
CA ALA A 21 -15.58 4.56 2.34
C ALA A 21 -16.08 3.15 2.03
N ILE A 22 -16.51 2.39 3.04
CA ILE A 22 -16.94 1.01 2.86
C ILE A 22 -18.30 0.97 2.16
N PRO A 23 -18.50 0.12 1.13
CA PRO A 23 -19.78 -0.08 0.50
C PRO A 23 -20.83 -0.63 1.51
N ILE A 24 -22.09 -0.19 1.39
CA ILE A 24 -23.18 -0.48 2.35
C ILE A 24 -23.38 -1.99 2.63
N ASN A 25 -23.07 -2.84 1.66
CA ASN A 25 -23.25 -4.29 1.76
C ASN A 25 -21.92 -5.05 1.98
N SER A 26 -20.93 -4.41 2.59
CA SER A 26 -19.61 -5.01 2.80
C SER A 26 -19.11 -4.70 4.21
N SER A 27 -18.30 -5.62 4.76
CA SER A 27 -17.57 -5.36 6.00
C SER A 27 -16.11 -4.96 5.70
N LYS A 28 -15.45 -4.33 6.67
CA LYS A 28 -14.03 -3.99 6.58
C LYS A 28 -13.18 -5.24 6.35
N ASP A 29 -13.47 -6.29 7.10
CA ASP A 29 -12.74 -7.54 7.06
C ASP A 29 -12.89 -8.23 5.70
N GLU A 30 -14.09 -8.20 5.11
CA GLU A 30 -14.33 -8.75 3.77
C GLU A 30 -13.48 -8.06 2.69
N ILE A 31 -13.39 -6.71 2.75
CA ILE A 31 -12.61 -5.96 1.77
C ILE A 31 -11.11 -6.17 2.00
N ALA A 32 -10.66 -6.22 3.26
CA ALA A 32 -9.28 -6.49 3.60
C ALA A 32 -8.86 -7.90 3.15
N ASP A 33 -9.69 -8.91 3.39
CA ASP A 33 -9.43 -10.28 2.95
C ASP A 33 -9.42 -10.40 1.42
N LYS A 34 -10.39 -9.78 0.73
CA LYS A 34 -10.39 -9.73 -0.74
C LYS A 34 -9.14 -9.05 -1.31
N SER A 35 -8.65 -7.99 -0.66
CA SER A 35 -7.46 -7.28 -1.12
C SER A 35 -6.20 -8.16 -1.09
N ARG A 36 -6.09 -9.07 -0.14
CA ARG A 36 -4.97 -10.01 -0.05
C ARG A 36 -4.85 -10.93 -1.28
N PHE A 37 -5.99 -11.29 -1.88
CA PHE A 37 -6.03 -12.21 -3.02
C PHE A 37 -6.06 -11.49 -4.37
N LEU A 38 -6.67 -10.30 -4.44
CA LEU A 38 -6.93 -9.60 -5.69
C LEU A 38 -5.79 -8.66 -6.10
N VAL A 39 -4.81 -8.39 -5.24
CA VAL A 39 -3.64 -7.60 -5.61
C VAL A 39 -2.69 -8.43 -6.46
N LYS A 40 -2.60 -8.10 -7.75
CA LYS A 40 -1.72 -8.76 -8.73
C LYS A 40 -0.26 -8.34 -8.57
N SER A 41 -0.04 -7.06 -8.34
CA SER A 41 1.30 -6.50 -8.13
C SER A 41 1.27 -5.28 -7.22
N ALA A 42 2.34 -5.09 -6.47
CA ALA A 42 2.55 -3.93 -5.62
C ALA A 42 3.99 -3.45 -5.78
N GLN A 43 4.16 -2.21 -6.21
CA GLN A 43 5.47 -1.57 -6.27
C GLN A 43 5.77 -0.96 -4.90
N LEU A 44 6.94 -1.28 -4.33
CA LEU A 44 7.40 -0.61 -3.12
C LEU A 44 7.88 0.80 -3.49
N PRO A 45 7.29 1.88 -2.95
CA PRO A 45 7.73 3.23 -3.25
C PRO A 45 9.14 3.47 -2.74
N ALA A 46 9.92 4.20 -3.53
CA ALA A 46 11.26 4.60 -3.15
C ALA A 46 11.21 5.74 -2.12
N SER A 47 12.18 5.74 -1.23
CA SER A 47 12.46 6.84 -0.32
C SER A 47 13.71 7.55 -0.81
N ASN A 48 13.57 8.78 -1.25
CA ASN A 48 14.65 9.57 -1.86
C ASN A 48 15.13 10.65 -0.89
N ILE A 49 16.44 10.85 -0.80
CA ILE A 49 17.05 11.97 -0.07
C ILE A 49 17.78 12.81 -1.10
N ALA A 50 17.25 14.00 -1.39
CA ALA A 50 17.87 14.93 -2.31
C ALA A 50 19.10 15.57 -1.67
N PRO A 51 20.24 15.69 -2.39
CA PRO A 51 21.40 16.42 -1.87
C PRO A 51 21.18 17.93 -1.96
N ILE A 52 21.50 18.64 -0.89
CA ILE A 52 21.64 20.09 -0.89
C ILE A 52 23.07 20.41 -1.34
N LEU A 53 23.18 21.19 -2.41
CA LEU A 53 24.47 21.59 -2.95
C LEU A 53 24.93 22.90 -2.32
N VAL A 54 25.98 22.88 -1.51
CA VAL A 54 26.59 24.06 -0.93
C VAL A 54 27.87 24.40 -1.71
N PRO A 55 27.94 25.54 -2.42
CA PRO A 55 29.14 25.94 -3.13
C PRO A 55 30.24 26.32 -2.15
N PHE A 56 31.38 25.69 -2.25
CA PHE A 56 32.55 25.99 -1.43
C PHE A 56 33.85 25.98 -2.28
N ARG A 57 34.48 27.13 -2.37
CA ARG A 57 35.81 27.33 -3.06
C ARG A 57 35.86 26.70 -4.48
N GLY A 58 34.81 26.95 -5.31
CA GLY A 58 34.75 26.45 -6.69
C GLY A 58 34.33 24.96 -6.81
N ARG A 59 33.95 24.31 -5.72
CA ARG A 59 33.38 22.94 -5.67
C ARG A 59 32.06 22.92 -4.94
N ASN A 60 31.19 21.99 -5.28
CA ASN A 60 29.93 21.77 -4.59
C ASN A 60 30.11 20.70 -3.49
N LEU A 61 29.85 21.07 -2.25
CA LEU A 61 29.72 20.14 -1.13
C LEU A 61 28.28 19.61 -1.12
N LYS A 62 28.13 18.30 -1.09
CA LYS A 62 26.80 17.64 -1.02
C LYS A 62 26.46 17.36 0.44
N ILE A 63 25.38 17.94 0.91
CA ILE A 63 24.81 17.69 2.24
C ILE A 63 23.48 16.98 2.05
N ALA A 64 23.11 16.08 2.98
CA ALA A 64 21.81 15.41 2.95
C ALA A 64 20.69 16.43 3.16
N GLY A 65 19.71 16.44 2.26
CA GLY A 65 18.51 17.25 2.34
C GLY A 65 17.32 16.48 2.88
N ASP A 66 16.10 16.95 2.56
CA ASP A 66 14.87 16.35 3.00
C ASP A 66 14.57 15.01 2.33
N ARG A 67 13.92 14.13 3.08
CA ARG A 67 13.45 12.85 2.58
C ARG A 67 12.09 13.01 1.91
N THR A 68 11.99 12.52 0.69
CA THR A 68 10.73 12.43 -0.08
C THR A 68 10.38 10.98 -0.36
N PHE A 69 9.08 10.70 -0.47
CA PHE A 69 8.57 9.37 -0.78
C PHE A 69 7.84 9.41 -2.11
N ASP A 70 8.09 8.42 -2.94
CA ASP A 70 7.38 8.27 -4.20
C ASP A 70 5.95 7.74 -3.96
N PRO A 71 4.99 7.99 -4.86
CA PRO A 71 3.65 7.44 -4.76
C PRO A 71 3.69 5.90 -4.81
N TRP A 72 2.82 5.28 -4.03
CA TRP A 72 2.66 3.84 -4.03
C TRP A 72 1.68 3.40 -5.10
N THR A 73 2.11 2.52 -6.00
CA THR A 73 1.31 1.99 -7.10
C THR A 73 1.02 0.52 -6.87
N ILE A 74 -0.26 0.16 -6.96
CA ILE A 74 -0.74 -1.23 -6.88
C ILE A 74 -1.63 -1.53 -8.07
N THR A 75 -1.57 -2.77 -8.55
CA THR A 75 -2.47 -3.29 -9.58
C THR A 75 -3.40 -4.31 -8.94
N ILE A 76 -4.69 -4.07 -9.05
CA ILE A 76 -5.74 -4.89 -8.45
C ILE A 76 -6.59 -5.51 -9.56
N ILE A 77 -6.89 -6.80 -9.44
CA ILE A 77 -7.85 -7.48 -10.30
C ILE A 77 -9.24 -7.13 -9.80
N ASN A 78 -10.07 -6.57 -10.66
CA ASN A 78 -11.45 -6.26 -10.30
C ASN A 78 -12.26 -7.55 -10.10
N ASP A 79 -12.97 -7.61 -8.98
CA ASP A 79 -14.00 -8.62 -8.74
C ASP A 79 -15.31 -8.24 -9.47
N VAL A 80 -16.17 -9.21 -9.71
CA VAL A 80 -17.50 -9.01 -10.33
C VAL A 80 -18.33 -7.97 -9.57
N ASP A 81 -18.20 -7.92 -8.25
CA ASP A 81 -18.92 -6.98 -7.37
C ASP A 81 -18.31 -5.57 -7.33
N PHE A 82 -17.12 -5.35 -7.90
CA PHE A 82 -16.39 -4.09 -7.88
C PHE A 82 -16.23 -3.46 -6.49
N LYS A 83 -16.29 -4.23 -5.41
CA LYS A 83 -16.31 -3.72 -4.04
C LYS A 83 -15.06 -2.90 -3.69
N ILE A 84 -13.87 -3.40 -4.06
CA ILE A 84 -12.61 -2.71 -3.77
C ILE A 84 -12.54 -1.39 -4.55
N ARG A 85 -12.91 -1.39 -5.83
CA ARG A 85 -12.95 -0.18 -6.65
C ARG A 85 -13.92 0.85 -6.08
N THR A 86 -15.13 0.42 -5.72
CA THR A 86 -16.13 1.29 -5.10
C THR A 86 -15.63 1.88 -3.78
N ALA A 87 -14.87 1.10 -2.98
CA ALA A 87 -14.28 1.60 -1.74
C ALA A 87 -13.24 2.71 -2.02
N PHE A 88 -12.42 2.58 -3.05
CA PHE A 88 -11.49 3.64 -3.46
C PHE A 88 -12.21 4.88 -3.98
N GLU A 89 -13.22 4.73 -4.82
CA GLU A 89 -14.01 5.86 -5.35
C GLU A 89 -14.70 6.62 -4.21
N ARG A 90 -15.28 5.91 -3.24
CA ARG A 90 -15.85 6.52 -2.04
C ARG A 90 -14.80 7.22 -1.20
N TRP A 91 -13.61 6.61 -1.03
CA TRP A 91 -12.53 7.25 -0.30
C TRP A 91 -12.09 8.58 -0.95
N MET A 92 -11.96 8.60 -2.29
CA MET A 92 -11.67 9.84 -3.02
C MET A 92 -12.75 10.90 -2.77
N ASN A 93 -14.03 10.51 -2.80
CA ASN A 93 -15.15 11.41 -2.53
C ASN A 93 -15.19 11.91 -1.07
N LEU A 94 -14.69 11.15 -0.10
CA LEU A 94 -14.53 11.63 1.28
C LEU A 94 -13.47 12.72 1.39
N ILE A 95 -12.40 12.61 0.62
CA ILE A 95 -11.33 13.61 0.60
C ILE A 95 -11.79 14.89 -0.13
N ASN A 96 -12.43 14.71 -1.29
CA ASN A 96 -12.98 15.81 -2.08
C ASN A 96 -14.13 15.30 -2.95
N LYS A 97 -15.35 15.71 -2.62
CA LYS A 97 -16.53 15.41 -3.43
C LYS A 97 -16.47 16.11 -4.78
N HIS A 98 -16.78 15.34 -5.83
CA HIS A 98 -16.79 15.86 -7.19
C HIS A 98 -17.90 16.90 -7.44
N GLU A 99 -19.03 16.80 -6.73
CA GLU A 99 -20.20 17.67 -6.95
C GLU A 99 -20.02 19.08 -6.40
N ASP A 100 -19.52 19.23 -5.18
CA ASP A 100 -19.50 20.47 -4.42
C ASP A 100 -18.10 20.87 -3.92
N ASN A 101 -17.08 20.06 -4.22
CA ASN A 101 -15.72 20.19 -3.71
C ASN A 101 -15.63 20.22 -2.19
N ALA A 102 -16.65 19.76 -1.49
CA ALA A 102 -16.64 19.59 -0.04
C ALA A 102 -15.92 18.29 0.32
N GLY A 103 -15.17 18.29 1.41
CA GLY A 103 -14.46 17.12 1.90
C GLY A 103 -14.27 17.15 3.41
N LEU A 104 -13.73 16.07 3.96
CA LEU A 104 -13.38 15.99 5.35
C LEU A 104 -12.19 16.92 5.65
N THR A 105 -12.34 17.76 6.67
CA THR A 105 -11.29 18.70 7.10
C THR A 105 -10.29 18.05 8.04
N ASP A 106 -10.66 16.95 8.69
CA ASP A 106 -9.79 16.23 9.61
C ASP A 106 -8.97 15.15 8.85
N PRO A 107 -7.64 15.30 8.75
CA PRO A 107 -6.78 14.31 8.10
C PRO A 107 -6.87 12.91 8.72
N THR A 108 -7.09 12.81 10.04
CA THR A 108 -7.15 11.52 10.73
C THR A 108 -8.34 10.66 10.29
N ALA A 109 -9.41 11.30 9.81
CA ALA A 109 -10.60 10.62 9.35
C ALA A 109 -10.41 9.91 8.01
N TYR A 110 -9.59 10.47 7.09
CA TYR A 110 -9.38 9.91 5.76
C TYR A 110 -8.01 9.26 5.55
N GLN A 111 -7.04 9.49 6.44
CA GLN A 111 -5.74 8.82 6.37
C GLN A 111 -5.82 7.43 6.99
N LYS A 112 -5.31 6.43 6.29
CA LYS A 112 -5.25 5.05 6.78
C LYS A 112 -3.91 4.42 6.44
N ASP A 113 -3.47 3.51 7.30
CA ASP A 113 -2.28 2.71 7.08
C ASP A 113 -2.57 1.56 6.13
N LEU A 114 -1.70 1.39 5.16
CA LEU A 114 -1.73 0.29 4.21
C LEU A 114 -0.45 -0.54 4.37
N PHE A 115 -0.57 -1.86 4.29
CA PHE A 115 0.55 -2.75 4.54
C PHE A 115 0.87 -3.62 3.33
N VAL A 116 2.16 -3.73 3.06
CA VAL A 116 2.71 -4.72 2.13
C VAL A 116 3.66 -5.61 2.90
N ARG A 117 3.43 -6.91 2.85
CA ARG A 117 4.27 -7.90 3.50
C ARG A 117 4.94 -8.78 2.47
N GLN A 118 6.25 -8.89 2.52
CA GLN A 118 7.00 -9.90 1.80
C GLN A 118 6.98 -11.19 2.62
N LEU A 119 6.47 -12.26 2.02
CA LEU A 119 6.36 -13.55 2.66
C LEU A 119 7.58 -14.44 2.35
N GLY A 120 7.96 -15.28 3.30
CA GLY A 120 8.97 -16.30 3.14
C GLY A 120 8.39 -17.60 2.62
N ARG A 121 9.26 -18.56 2.27
CA ARG A 121 8.85 -19.93 2.01
C ARG A 121 8.57 -20.62 3.34
N ALA A 122 7.51 -21.43 3.39
CA ALA A 122 7.33 -22.34 4.50
C ALA A 122 8.54 -23.30 4.60
N SER A 123 9.07 -23.51 5.79
CA SER A 123 9.98 -24.61 6.03
C SER A 123 9.18 -25.92 5.99
N LEU A 124 9.73 -26.94 5.34
CA LEU A 124 9.10 -28.25 5.21
C LEU A 124 9.07 -29.06 6.53
N GLU A 125 9.55 -28.47 7.62
CA GLU A 125 9.44 -29.10 8.95
C GLU A 125 8.04 -28.88 9.52
N GLY A 126 7.13 -29.80 9.23
CA GLY A 126 5.89 -29.96 9.99
C GLY A 126 4.58 -29.55 9.36
N GLY A 127 4.48 -29.33 8.07
CA GLY A 127 3.20 -29.16 7.38
C GLY A 127 3.21 -28.13 6.26
N THR A 128 2.39 -28.38 5.24
CA THR A 128 2.12 -27.40 4.20
C THR A 128 1.24 -26.30 4.77
N PRO A 129 1.63 -25.00 4.71
CA PRO A 129 0.76 -23.92 5.15
C PRO A 129 -0.50 -23.91 4.29
N THR A 130 -1.65 -23.92 4.92
CA THR A 130 -2.96 -23.91 4.25
C THR A 130 -3.40 -22.52 3.80
N SER A 131 -2.73 -21.46 4.27
CA SER A 131 -3.03 -20.08 3.90
C SER A 131 -1.77 -19.21 3.87
N ALA A 132 -1.80 -18.12 3.10
CA ALA A 132 -0.71 -17.16 3.01
C ALA A 132 -0.35 -16.53 4.37
N SER A 133 -1.31 -16.41 5.27
CA SER A 133 -1.12 -15.88 6.62
C SER A 133 -0.24 -16.77 7.52
N GLN A 134 -0.02 -18.03 7.15
CA GLN A 134 0.86 -18.96 7.85
C GLN A 134 2.31 -18.91 7.38
N LEU A 135 2.59 -18.17 6.31
CA LEU A 135 3.95 -18.00 5.82
C LEU A 135 4.71 -16.99 6.70
N PRO A 136 6.00 -17.24 7.00
CA PRO A 136 6.78 -16.28 7.75
C PRO A 136 6.91 -14.97 7.02
N VAL A 137 6.61 -13.86 7.70
CA VAL A 137 6.76 -12.51 7.16
C VAL A 137 8.23 -12.11 7.22
N LEU A 138 8.83 -11.86 6.06
CA LEU A 138 10.22 -11.41 5.95
C LEU A 138 10.34 -9.90 6.16
N LYS A 139 9.40 -9.13 5.61
CA LYS A 139 9.40 -7.67 5.68
C LYS A 139 7.98 -7.13 5.61
N THR A 140 7.68 -6.19 6.50
CA THR A 140 6.45 -5.38 6.45
C THR A 140 6.82 -3.94 6.13
N VAL A 141 6.07 -3.32 5.24
CA VAL A 141 6.16 -1.89 4.92
C VAL A 141 4.78 -1.29 5.12
N SER A 142 4.72 -0.23 5.91
CA SER A 142 3.48 0.50 6.23
C SER A 142 3.52 1.87 5.56
N TYR A 143 2.38 2.30 5.02
CA TYR A 143 2.20 3.61 4.40
C TYR A 143 1.04 4.34 5.08
N THR A 144 1.32 5.54 5.60
CA THR A 144 0.35 6.36 6.34
C THR A 144 -0.33 7.43 5.50
N HIS A 145 0.17 7.68 4.29
CA HIS A 145 -0.36 8.73 3.42
C HIS A 145 -0.74 8.15 2.07
N LEU A 146 -2.03 8.15 1.77
CA LEU A 146 -2.52 7.86 0.44
C LEU A 146 -2.66 9.16 -0.36
N THR A 147 -1.65 9.48 -1.16
CA THR A 147 -1.83 10.36 -2.31
C THR A 147 -2.14 9.45 -3.50
N LEU A 148 -3.43 9.38 -3.87
CA LEU A 148 -3.82 8.57 -5.02
C LEU A 148 -3.20 9.13 -6.30
N PRO A 149 -2.49 8.32 -7.09
CA PRO A 149 -3.09 7.79 -8.29
C PRO A 149 -3.04 6.25 -8.31
N THR A 150 -4.18 5.64 -8.15
CA THR A 150 -4.37 4.21 -8.38
C THR A 150 -4.63 3.99 -9.87
N THR A 151 -3.74 3.31 -10.54
CA THR A 151 -4.06 2.73 -11.85
C THR A 151 -4.75 1.40 -11.60
N ILE A 152 -6.04 1.35 -11.85
CA ILE A 152 -6.86 0.13 -11.78
C ILE A 152 -7.01 -0.37 -13.21
N GLU A 153 -6.44 -1.49 -13.49
CA GLU A 153 -6.65 -2.22 -14.75
C GLU A 153 -7.81 -3.20 -14.63
#